data_12d106e25e6e2789c4a6cba3484ba8fe
#
_entry.id   12d106e25e6e2789c4a6cba3484ba8fe
#
_cell.length_a   1.000
_cell.length_b   1.000
_cell.length_c   1.000
_cell.angle_alpha   90.00
_cell.angle_beta   90.00
_cell.angle_gamma   90.00
#
_symmetry.space_group_name_H-M   'P 1'
#
loop_
_entity.id
_entity.type
_entity.pdbx_description
1 polymer ?
#
loop_
_entity_poly.entity_id
_entity_poly.type
_entity_poly.pdbx_seq_one_letter_code
_entity_poly.pdbx_strand_id
1 'polypeptide(L)'
;RDLSEEDKEFYKQIDCTFKFENGTFYDLDEDDKELKMFQGGARDFKYGVTKPLVYTHPYDGDEGLYFTFHYIREMWIRGNKEEKLDKQPIFDKLMAHIFQDKYIWHHDDWQPGDFIFMDQFHSIHKRNAVEGDRYLYRLSFDYEGCYR
;
A
#
# COMPACT_ATOMS: atom_id res chain seq x y z
N ARG A 1 2.13 -12.78 -9.81
CA ARG A 1 2.43 -14.07 -10.51
C ARG A 1 2.50 -13.90 -12.03
N ASP A 2 1.61 -13.14 -12.66
CA ASP A 2 1.42 -13.09 -14.13
C ASP A 2 2.28 -12.00 -14.85
N LEU A 3 3.17 -11.34 -14.15
CA LEU A 3 4.18 -10.47 -14.77
C LEU A 3 5.25 -11.31 -15.45
N SER A 4 5.91 -10.76 -16.48
CA SER A 4 7.10 -11.38 -17.07
C SER A 4 8.21 -11.53 -16.04
N GLU A 5 9.10 -12.51 -16.22
CA GLU A 5 10.24 -12.68 -15.32
C GLU A 5 11.17 -11.46 -15.35
N GLU A 6 11.33 -10.83 -16.51
CA GLU A 6 12.09 -9.59 -16.65
C GLU A 6 11.52 -8.45 -15.79
N ASP A 7 10.20 -8.28 -15.80
CA ASP A 7 9.53 -7.27 -14.98
C ASP A 7 9.66 -7.57 -13.49
N LYS A 8 9.48 -8.83 -13.10
CA LYS A 8 9.64 -9.25 -11.71
C LYS A 8 11.04 -8.93 -11.19
N GLU A 9 12.07 -9.30 -11.94
CA GLU A 9 13.46 -9.04 -11.57
C GLU A 9 13.77 -7.54 -11.55
N PHE A 10 13.20 -6.76 -12.46
CA PHE A 10 13.34 -5.31 -12.46
C PHE A 10 12.69 -4.69 -11.21
N TYR A 11 11.44 -5.04 -10.91
CA TYR A 11 10.72 -4.45 -9.77
C TYR A 11 11.31 -4.84 -8.41
N LYS A 12 11.92 -6.00 -8.27
CA LYS A 12 12.65 -6.41 -7.05
C LYS A 12 13.83 -5.51 -6.71
N GLN A 13 14.38 -4.83 -7.71
CA GLN A 13 15.50 -3.92 -7.52
C GLN A 13 15.09 -2.51 -7.10
N ILE A 14 13.78 -2.21 -7.08
CA ILE A 14 13.28 -0.86 -6.82
C ILE A 14 12.98 -0.68 -5.34
N ASP A 15 13.52 0.40 -4.78
CA ASP A 15 13.10 0.95 -3.50
C ASP A 15 12.28 2.23 -3.73
N CYS A 16 11.33 2.49 -2.83
CA CYS A 16 10.41 3.60 -2.93
C CYS A 16 10.39 4.42 -1.63
N THR A 17 10.22 5.73 -1.74
CA THR A 17 9.80 6.56 -0.61
C THR A 17 8.28 6.67 -0.62
N PHE A 18 7.66 6.25 0.48
CA PHE A 18 6.25 6.44 0.75
C PHE A 18 6.08 7.61 1.72
N LYS A 19 5.18 8.53 1.40
CA LYS A 19 4.89 9.68 2.23
C LYS A 19 3.46 10.15 2.00
N PHE A 20 2.76 10.50 3.09
CA PHE A 20 1.47 11.18 3.00
C PHE A 20 1.64 12.59 2.44
N GLU A 21 0.64 13.07 1.72
CA GLU A 21 0.57 14.48 1.33
C GLU A 21 0.08 15.34 2.50
N ASN A 22 0.55 16.58 2.54
CA ASN A 22 0.03 17.59 3.45
C ASN A 22 -1.48 17.78 3.22
N GLY A 23 -2.24 17.94 4.29
CA GLY A 23 -3.70 18.10 4.24
C GLY A 23 -4.49 16.79 4.12
N THR A 24 -3.84 15.64 4.21
CA THR A 24 -4.51 14.37 4.44
C THR A 24 -4.79 14.17 5.94
N PHE A 25 -5.63 13.20 6.26
CA PHE A 25 -6.09 12.82 7.62
C PHE A 25 -5.02 12.81 8.72
N TYR A 26 -3.74 12.88 8.37
CA TYR A 26 -2.58 12.80 9.26
C TYR A 26 -1.82 14.12 9.43
N ASP A 27 -2.43 15.24 9.11
CA ASP A 27 -1.90 16.57 9.43
C ASP A 27 -2.15 16.93 10.89
N LEU A 28 -2.02 15.93 11.75
CA LEU A 28 -2.17 16.02 13.19
C LEU A 28 -0.84 16.43 13.81
N ASP A 29 -0.90 17.33 14.77
CA ASP A 29 0.25 17.73 15.57
C ASP A 29 0.86 16.52 16.29
N GLU A 30 2.18 16.49 16.46
CA GLU A 30 2.90 15.37 17.12
C GLU A 30 2.38 15.09 18.54
N ASP A 31 1.79 16.07 19.19
CA ASP A 31 1.20 15.96 20.52
C ASP A 31 -0.27 15.51 20.52
N ASP A 32 -0.87 15.38 19.34
CA ASP A 32 -2.26 14.96 19.23
C ASP A 32 -2.44 13.52 19.76
N LYS A 33 -3.47 13.36 20.59
CA LYS A 33 -3.79 12.05 21.19
C LYS A 33 -4.18 11.01 20.16
N GLU A 34 -4.78 11.43 19.04
CA GLU A 34 -5.16 10.54 17.96
C GLU A 34 -3.91 10.01 17.22
N LEU A 35 -2.89 10.86 17.01
CA LEU A 35 -1.63 10.40 16.43
C LEU A 35 -0.93 9.37 17.31
N LYS A 36 -1.06 9.49 18.64
CA LYS A 36 -0.52 8.52 19.60
C LYS A 36 -1.27 7.19 19.60
N MET A 37 -2.52 7.16 19.16
CA MET A 37 -3.28 5.91 18.99
C MET A 37 -2.84 5.13 17.74
N PHE A 38 -2.30 5.81 16.72
CA PHE A 38 -1.72 5.18 15.54
C PHE A 38 -0.22 4.94 15.75
N GLN A 39 0.13 4.11 16.74
CA GLN A 39 1.54 3.80 17.02
C GLN A 39 2.18 3.09 15.82
N GLY A 40 3.34 3.56 15.40
CA GLY A 40 4.18 2.95 14.38
C GLY A 40 3.92 3.46 12.97
N GLY A 41 3.35 2.63 12.10
CA GLY A 41 3.35 2.81 10.66
C GLY A 41 2.82 4.15 10.11
N ALA A 42 1.75 4.73 10.68
CA ALA A 42 1.20 5.98 10.18
C ALA A 42 2.14 7.19 10.42
N ARG A 43 2.81 7.21 11.57
CA ARG A 43 3.77 8.26 11.91
C ARG A 43 4.97 8.26 10.97
N ASP A 44 5.48 7.09 10.66
CA ASP A 44 6.61 6.93 9.75
C ASP A 44 6.27 7.43 8.34
N PHE A 45 5.05 7.19 7.88
CA PHE A 45 4.57 7.68 6.59
C PHE A 45 4.41 9.20 6.51
N LYS A 46 4.17 9.89 7.62
CA LYS A 46 4.16 11.36 7.67
C LYS A 46 5.53 11.93 7.29
N TYR A 47 6.60 11.34 7.79
CA TYR A 47 7.98 11.79 7.53
C TYR A 47 8.60 11.18 6.28
N GLY A 48 8.01 10.14 5.78
CA GLY A 48 8.50 9.36 4.64
C GLY A 48 9.28 8.13 5.09
N VAL A 49 8.86 6.98 4.60
CA VAL A 49 9.48 5.68 4.86
C VAL A 49 9.96 5.08 3.57
N THR A 50 11.17 4.50 3.60
CA THR A 50 11.70 3.75 2.46
C THR A 50 11.32 2.28 2.62
N LYS A 51 10.68 1.73 1.58
CA LYS A 51 10.32 0.31 1.48
C LYS A 51 10.66 -0.20 0.08
N PRO A 52 10.95 -1.49 -0.07
CA PRO A 52 11.05 -2.09 -1.39
C PRO A 52 9.68 -2.07 -2.10
N LEU A 53 9.69 -1.98 -3.43
CA LEU A 53 8.47 -2.10 -4.24
C LEU A 53 7.92 -3.53 -4.21
N VAL A 54 8.81 -4.52 -4.17
CA VAL A 54 8.46 -5.94 -3.98
C VAL A 54 8.90 -6.37 -2.59
N TYR A 55 8.00 -6.96 -1.85
CA TYR A 55 8.29 -7.50 -0.53
C TYR A 55 7.95 -9.00 -0.47
N THR A 56 8.48 -9.67 0.52
CA THR A 56 8.20 -11.08 0.79
C THR A 56 7.20 -11.17 1.94
N HIS A 57 6.13 -11.91 1.73
CA HIS A 57 5.13 -12.15 2.75
C HIS A 57 5.75 -12.94 3.92
N PRO A 58 5.53 -12.50 5.18
CA PRO A 58 6.29 -13.00 6.33
C PRO A 58 6.00 -14.46 6.70
N TYR A 59 4.85 -15.02 6.29
CA TYR A 59 4.45 -16.37 6.66
C TYR A 59 4.58 -17.39 5.53
N ASP A 60 4.15 -17.05 4.32
CA ASP A 60 4.16 -17.98 3.20
C ASP A 60 5.35 -17.80 2.26
N GLY A 61 6.06 -16.68 2.39
CA GLY A 61 7.22 -16.36 1.56
C GLY A 61 6.89 -15.91 0.13
N ASP A 62 5.63 -15.75 -0.19
CA ASP A 62 5.21 -15.24 -1.50
C ASP A 62 5.68 -13.80 -1.69
N GLU A 63 6.11 -13.47 -2.90
CA GLU A 63 6.51 -12.11 -3.27
C GLU A 63 5.30 -11.32 -3.77
N GLY A 64 5.13 -10.11 -3.24
CA GLY A 64 4.04 -9.21 -3.58
C GLY A 64 4.51 -7.79 -3.85
N LEU A 65 3.68 -7.03 -4.56
CA LEU A 65 3.92 -5.60 -4.79
C LEU A 65 3.42 -4.78 -3.61
N TYR A 66 4.32 -3.99 -2.99
CA TYR A 66 3.92 -2.95 -2.05
C TYR A 66 3.60 -1.67 -2.84
N PHE A 67 2.48 -1.71 -3.57
CA PHE A 67 2.14 -0.69 -4.55
C PHE A 67 0.97 0.19 -4.09
N THR A 68 1.23 1.00 -3.07
CA THR A 68 0.29 2.03 -2.61
C THR A 68 0.58 3.33 -3.38
N PHE A 69 0.22 3.37 -4.65
CA PHE A 69 0.65 4.38 -5.63
C PHE A 69 0.39 5.83 -5.19
N HIS A 70 -0.68 6.10 -4.43
CA HIS A 70 -0.97 7.43 -3.89
C HIS A 70 0.11 7.97 -2.96
N TYR A 71 0.86 7.10 -2.30
CA TYR A 71 1.86 7.48 -1.31
C TYR A 71 3.28 7.39 -1.83
N ILE A 72 3.51 6.78 -3.00
CA ILE A 72 4.85 6.68 -3.59
C ILE A 72 5.26 8.05 -4.14
N ARG A 73 6.30 8.62 -3.56
CA ARG A 73 6.88 9.93 -3.98
C ARG A 73 8.04 9.76 -4.93
N GLU A 74 8.95 8.87 -4.60
CA GLU A 74 10.17 8.64 -5.34
C GLU A 74 10.42 7.15 -5.50
N MET A 75 11.08 6.79 -6.58
CA MET A 75 11.56 5.44 -6.88
C MET A 75 13.00 5.50 -7.35
N TRP A 76 13.80 4.52 -7.01
CA TRP A 76 15.19 4.39 -7.46
C TRP A 76 15.62 2.92 -7.45
N ILE A 77 16.67 2.60 -8.19
CA ILE A 77 17.33 1.28 -8.08
C ILE A 77 18.03 1.19 -6.74
N ARG A 78 17.80 0.11 -6.02
CA ARG A 78 18.40 -0.14 -4.70
C ARG A 78 19.91 0.07 -4.73
N GLY A 79 20.39 0.85 -3.76
CA GLY A 79 21.80 1.24 -3.69
C GLY A 79 22.15 2.52 -4.46
N ASN A 80 21.25 3.07 -5.29
CA ASN A 80 21.48 4.31 -6.04
C ASN A 80 20.36 5.34 -5.82
N LYS A 81 20.19 5.80 -4.60
CA LYS A 81 19.10 6.71 -4.21
C LYS A 81 19.16 8.09 -4.88
N GLU A 82 20.34 8.52 -5.30
CA GLU A 82 20.51 9.84 -5.92
C GLU A 82 19.92 9.89 -7.34
N GLU A 83 19.91 8.77 -8.04
CA GLU A 83 19.33 8.66 -9.38
C GLU A 83 17.89 8.17 -9.31
N LYS A 84 16.94 9.11 -9.43
CA LYS A 84 15.51 8.80 -9.38
C LYS A 84 15.03 8.25 -10.71
N LEU A 85 14.24 7.20 -10.64
CA LEU A 85 13.52 6.68 -11.79
C LEU A 85 12.33 7.60 -12.14
N ASP A 86 12.03 7.72 -13.44
CA ASP A 86 10.73 8.19 -13.85
C ASP A 86 9.68 7.16 -13.46
N LYS A 87 8.85 7.52 -12.48
CA LYS A 87 7.85 6.60 -11.95
C LYS A 87 6.63 6.43 -12.85
N GLN A 88 6.36 7.37 -13.76
CA GLN A 88 5.13 7.35 -14.54
C GLN A 88 5.00 6.10 -15.43
N PRO A 89 6.01 5.69 -16.22
CA PRO A 89 5.93 4.47 -17.01
C PRO A 89 5.74 3.21 -16.16
N ILE A 90 6.36 3.16 -14.96
CA ILE A 90 6.21 2.05 -14.02
C ILE A 90 4.77 2.01 -13.48
N PHE A 91 4.23 3.17 -13.11
CA PHE A 91 2.85 3.29 -12.64
C PHE A 91 1.85 2.84 -13.70
N ASP A 92 1.99 3.36 -14.92
CA ASP A 92 1.09 3.03 -16.03
C ASP A 92 1.07 1.52 -16.29
N LYS A 93 2.23 0.90 -16.30
CA LYS A 93 2.36 -0.55 -16.53
C LYS A 93 1.75 -1.36 -15.37
N LEU A 94 2.06 -1.02 -14.13
CA LEU A 94 1.52 -1.70 -12.95
C LEU A 94 0.01 -1.48 -12.81
N MET A 95 -0.47 -0.27 -13.04
CA MET A 95 -1.91 0.04 -13.00
C MET A 95 -2.66 -0.75 -14.08
N ALA A 96 -2.17 -0.78 -15.32
CA ALA A 96 -2.75 -1.56 -16.39
C ALA A 96 -2.77 -3.07 -16.08
N HIS A 97 -1.79 -3.55 -15.30
CA HIS A 97 -1.75 -4.95 -14.89
C HIS A 97 -2.74 -5.25 -13.77
N ILE A 98 -2.73 -4.47 -12.67
CA ILE A 98 -3.54 -4.78 -11.47
C ILE A 98 -5.04 -4.51 -11.66
N PHE A 99 -5.42 -3.61 -12.59
CA PHE A 99 -6.82 -3.28 -12.86
C PHE A 99 -7.46 -4.14 -13.96
N GLN A 100 -6.89 -5.29 -14.28
CA GLN A 100 -7.59 -6.27 -15.11
C GLN A 100 -8.70 -6.95 -14.29
N ASP A 101 -9.87 -7.14 -14.91
CA ASP A 101 -11.06 -7.70 -14.24
C ASP A 101 -10.78 -9.03 -13.52
N LYS A 102 -9.89 -9.85 -14.07
CA LYS A 102 -9.51 -11.14 -13.48
C LYS A 102 -8.83 -11.04 -12.08
N TYR A 103 -8.35 -9.83 -11.70
CA TYR A 103 -7.72 -9.58 -10.40
C TYR A 103 -8.61 -8.77 -9.46
N ILE A 104 -9.76 -8.29 -9.94
CA ILE A 104 -10.62 -7.42 -9.18
C ILE A 104 -11.82 -8.23 -8.65
N TRP A 105 -11.96 -8.18 -7.35
CA TRP A 105 -13.19 -8.64 -6.71
C TRP A 105 -14.03 -7.42 -6.34
N HIS A 106 -15.30 -7.44 -6.77
CA HIS A 106 -16.29 -6.43 -6.43
C HIS A 106 -17.35 -7.02 -5.52
N HIS A 107 -17.79 -6.23 -4.56
CA HIS A 107 -18.93 -6.54 -3.73
C HIS A 107 -19.76 -5.28 -3.53
N ASP A 108 -20.96 -5.27 -4.10
CA ASP A 108 -21.83 -4.10 -4.13
C ASP A 108 -23.08 -4.29 -3.25
N ASP A 109 -23.39 -5.50 -2.81
CA ASP A 109 -24.59 -5.86 -2.05
C ASP A 109 -24.29 -6.09 -0.55
N TRP A 110 -23.73 -5.06 0.09
CA TRP A 110 -23.40 -5.09 1.50
C TRP A 110 -24.66 -5.07 2.38
N GLN A 111 -24.76 -6.02 3.30
CA GLN A 111 -25.85 -6.09 4.27
C GLN A 111 -25.33 -5.82 5.69
N PRO A 112 -26.19 -5.31 6.61
CA PRO A 112 -25.83 -5.22 8.01
C PRO A 112 -25.44 -6.60 8.58
N GLY A 113 -24.25 -6.69 9.13
CA GLY A 113 -23.67 -7.94 9.65
C GLY A 113 -22.64 -8.59 8.73
N ASP A 114 -22.50 -8.11 7.48
CA ASP A 114 -21.43 -8.57 6.62
C ASP A 114 -20.07 -8.11 7.14
N PHE A 115 -19.07 -8.95 6.98
CA PHE A 115 -17.70 -8.57 7.23
C PHE A 115 -16.77 -9.14 6.15
N ILE A 116 -15.67 -8.47 5.93
CA ILE A 116 -14.59 -8.92 5.06
C ILE A 116 -13.33 -9.13 5.89
N PHE A 117 -12.68 -10.26 5.69
CA PHE A 117 -11.35 -10.54 6.20
C PHE A 117 -10.37 -10.51 5.04
N MET A 118 -9.36 -9.65 5.11
CA MET A 118 -8.40 -9.49 4.03
C MET A 118 -6.97 -9.44 4.55
N ASP A 119 -6.07 -10.05 3.82
CA ASP A 119 -4.65 -9.90 4.00
C ASP A 119 -4.16 -8.68 3.21
N GLN A 120 -3.61 -7.69 3.91
CA GLN A 120 -3.11 -6.47 3.29
C GLN A 120 -1.77 -6.65 2.58
N PHE A 121 -1.09 -7.77 2.80
CA PHE A 121 0.10 -8.13 2.03
C PHE A 121 -0.25 -8.67 0.65
N HIS A 122 -1.38 -9.36 0.53
CA HIS A 122 -1.81 -9.98 -0.72
C HIS A 122 -2.86 -9.15 -1.49
N SER A 123 -3.40 -8.10 -0.88
CA SER A 123 -4.51 -7.36 -1.48
C SER A 123 -4.36 -5.85 -1.39
N ILE A 124 -4.83 -5.17 -2.43
CA ILE A 124 -5.05 -3.72 -2.43
C ILE A 124 -6.55 -3.51 -2.46
N HIS A 125 -7.05 -2.62 -1.62
CA HIS A 125 -8.48 -2.31 -1.61
C HIS A 125 -8.74 -0.85 -1.96
N LYS A 126 -9.85 -0.62 -2.64
CA LYS A 126 -10.35 0.69 -2.99
C LYS A 126 -11.83 0.76 -2.62
N ARG A 127 -12.24 1.90 -2.11
CA ARG A 127 -13.65 2.21 -1.89
C ARG A 127 -14.18 3.02 -3.07
N ASN A 128 -15.35 2.64 -3.58
CA ASN A 128 -16.12 3.49 -4.49
C ASN A 128 -16.76 4.67 -3.73
N ALA A 129 -17.25 5.66 -4.46
CA ALA A 129 -18.06 6.73 -3.88
C ALA A 129 -19.26 6.12 -3.13
N VAL A 130 -19.58 6.72 -2.00
CA VAL A 130 -20.71 6.27 -1.15
C VAL A 130 -21.77 7.35 -1.18
N GLU A 131 -23.00 6.95 -1.48
CA GLU A 131 -24.18 7.81 -1.33
C GLU A 131 -24.88 7.47 -0.01
N GLY A 132 -25.19 8.51 0.79
CA GLY A 132 -25.82 8.36 2.09
C GLY A 132 -24.86 8.03 3.25
N ASP A 133 -25.45 7.71 4.41
CA ASP A 133 -24.70 7.38 5.61
C ASP A 133 -24.12 5.97 5.56
N ARG A 134 -22.87 5.84 5.94
CA ARG A 134 -22.18 4.54 6.02
C ARG A 134 -21.41 4.43 7.31
N TYR A 135 -21.64 3.35 8.03
CA TYR A 135 -20.88 2.98 9.22
C TYR A 135 -20.05 1.73 8.91
N LEU A 136 -18.74 1.83 9.09
CA LEU A 136 -17.80 0.73 8.90
C LEU A 136 -16.91 0.63 10.13
N TYR A 137 -16.87 -0.55 10.74
CA TYR A 137 -15.91 -0.88 11.79
C TYR A 137 -14.71 -1.59 11.15
N ARG A 138 -13.50 -1.15 11.50
CA ARG A 138 -12.26 -1.77 11.04
C ARG A 138 -11.46 -2.24 12.24
N LEU A 139 -11.06 -3.49 12.22
CA LEU A 139 -10.05 -4.05 13.09
C LEU A 139 -8.83 -4.40 12.24
N SER A 140 -7.65 -3.99 12.69
CA SER A 140 -6.39 -4.36 12.06
C SER A 140 -5.59 -5.19 13.05
N PHE A 141 -5.02 -6.28 12.55
CA PHE A 141 -4.13 -7.15 13.30
C PHE A 141 -2.77 -7.09 12.65
N ASP A 142 -1.74 -6.86 13.44
CA ASP A 142 -0.37 -6.90 12.95
C ASP A 142 0.17 -8.32 13.04
N TYR A 143 0.91 -8.72 12.03
CA TYR A 143 1.70 -9.94 12.13
C TYR A 143 2.84 -9.71 13.13
N GLU A 144 2.97 -10.59 14.10
CA GLU A 144 4.01 -10.48 15.13
C GLU A 144 5.41 -10.49 14.48
N GLY A 145 6.14 -9.39 14.67
CA GLY A 145 7.50 -9.24 14.16
C GLY A 145 7.65 -8.64 12.76
N CYS A 146 6.58 -8.32 12.03
CA CYS A 146 6.67 -7.76 10.67
C CYS A 146 7.14 -6.30 10.61
N TYR A 147 7.15 -5.60 11.71
CA TYR A 147 7.50 -4.18 11.78
C TYR A 147 8.79 -3.90 12.58
N ARG A 148 9.65 -4.89 12.69
CA ARG A 148 10.96 -4.74 13.33
C ARG A 148 12.05 -4.47 12.33
#